data_e01fc66796fdd24e80f2daca461a964e
#
_entry.id   e01fc66796fdd24e80f2daca461a964e
#
_cell.length_a   1.000
_cell.length_b   1.000
_cell.length_c   1.000
_cell.angle_alpha   90.00
_cell.angle_beta   90.00
_cell.angle_gamma   90.00
#
_symmetry.space_group_name_H-M   'P 1'
#
loop_
_entity.id
_entity.type
_entity.pdbx_description
1 polymer ?
#
loop_
_entity_poly.entity_id
_entity_poly.type
_entity_poly.pdbx_seq_one_letter_code
_entity_poly.pdbx_strand_id
1 'polypeptide(L)'
;YLNYKTIHIDELIGAKGKSQKSMRDLDPKDIYEYAAEDADITLRLKNVLEPKLKEVDGEDLFWNIEMPLVPVLAEMEMNGVCLDTDALAETAKTFNERMQKLESHIYELAGEKFNIASPKQVGDILFGKMQIMEKPKKTKTGQYVTSEEVLQSLRSKAPIIDDILAYRGLKKLLGTYVEALPKLINPKTGRIHTSFNQAV
;
A
#
# COMPACT_ATOMS: atom_id res chain seq x y z
N TYR A 1 -24.73 -9.70 11.71
CA TYR A 1 -25.01 -11.03 12.20
C TYR A 1 -25.61 -11.03 13.60
N LEU A 2 -25.03 -10.27 14.55
CA LEU A 2 -25.50 -10.23 15.95
C LEU A 2 -26.46 -9.07 16.25
N ASN A 3 -26.55 -8.08 15.39
CA ASN A 3 -27.29 -6.82 15.63
C ASN A 3 -26.92 -6.19 16.99
N TYR A 4 -25.63 -6.21 17.31
CA TYR A 4 -25.04 -5.74 18.55
C TYR A 4 -24.07 -4.58 18.26
N LYS A 5 -24.10 -3.54 19.09
CA LYS A 5 -23.18 -2.41 19.01
C LYS A 5 -22.04 -2.63 20.00
N THR A 6 -20.84 -2.84 19.49
CA THR A 6 -19.61 -2.99 20.30
C THR A 6 -19.12 -1.66 20.84
N ILE A 7 -18.34 -1.72 21.90
CA ILE A 7 -17.56 -0.58 22.42
C ILE A 7 -16.50 -0.24 21.37
N HIS A 8 -16.44 1.03 20.95
CA HIS A 8 -15.45 1.44 19.97
C HIS A 8 -14.12 1.74 20.64
N ILE A 9 -13.00 1.29 20.07
CA ILE A 9 -11.66 1.54 20.63
C ILE A 9 -11.39 3.03 20.85
N ASP A 10 -11.93 3.89 19.97
CA ASP A 10 -11.80 5.35 20.09
C ASP A 10 -12.47 5.92 21.35
N GLU A 11 -13.44 5.21 21.94
CA GLU A 11 -14.05 5.61 23.22
C GLU A 11 -13.08 5.45 24.39
N LEU A 12 -12.11 4.55 24.26
CA LEU A 12 -11.09 4.28 25.29
C LEU A 12 -9.83 5.09 25.10
N ILE A 13 -9.29 5.11 23.87
CA ILE A 13 -7.98 5.73 23.59
C ILE A 13 -8.07 7.11 22.94
N GLY A 14 -9.29 7.54 22.59
CA GLY A 14 -9.54 8.80 21.88
C GLY A 14 -9.42 8.67 20.36
N ALA A 15 -9.96 9.66 19.65
CA ALA A 15 -9.97 9.68 18.19
C ALA A 15 -8.55 9.69 17.59
N LYS A 16 -8.44 9.13 16.39
CA LYS A 16 -7.17 9.03 15.65
C LYS A 16 -6.52 10.41 15.47
N GLY A 17 -5.31 10.57 16.01
CA GLY A 17 -4.55 11.82 15.93
C GLY A 17 -3.33 11.82 16.86
N LYS A 18 -2.67 12.99 16.96
CA LYS A 18 -1.46 13.16 17.79
C LYS A 18 -1.70 12.98 19.30
N SER A 19 -2.95 13.13 19.76
CA SER A 19 -3.37 12.99 21.15
C SER A 19 -3.94 11.62 21.49
N GLN A 20 -4.01 10.69 20.52
CA GLN A 20 -4.50 9.33 20.76
C GLN A 20 -3.56 8.61 21.73
N LYS A 21 -4.13 8.02 22.77
CA LYS A 21 -3.38 7.25 23.80
C LYS A 21 -3.06 5.85 23.26
N SER A 22 -2.12 5.18 23.89
CA SER A 22 -1.94 3.74 23.72
C SER A 22 -2.83 2.97 24.70
N MET A 23 -3.29 1.78 24.32
CA MET A 23 -3.97 0.86 25.27
C MET A 23 -3.10 0.55 26.50
N ARG A 24 -1.77 0.63 26.37
CA ARG A 24 -0.81 0.43 27.48
C ARG A 24 -0.84 1.56 28.51
N ASP A 25 -1.36 2.72 28.15
CA ASP A 25 -1.41 3.91 29.01
C ASP A 25 -2.70 3.96 29.86
N LEU A 26 -3.62 2.99 29.66
CA LEU A 26 -4.89 2.91 30.38
C LEU A 26 -4.79 1.98 31.59
N ASP A 27 -5.59 2.28 32.62
CA ASP A 27 -5.76 1.37 33.76
C ASP A 27 -6.52 0.12 33.30
N PRO A 28 -6.13 -1.09 33.75
CA PRO A 28 -6.89 -2.31 33.45
C PRO A 28 -8.39 -2.22 33.79
N LYS A 29 -8.78 -1.38 34.74
CA LYS A 29 -10.17 -1.13 35.10
C LYS A 29 -10.96 -0.41 34.00
N ASP A 30 -10.29 0.36 33.14
CA ASP A 30 -10.92 1.11 32.08
C ASP A 30 -11.11 0.27 30.80
N ILE A 31 -10.37 -0.84 30.68
CA ILE A 31 -10.34 -1.67 29.47
C ILE A 31 -10.95 -3.06 29.65
N TYR A 32 -11.31 -3.47 30.88
CA TYR A 32 -11.77 -4.85 31.11
C TYR A 32 -13.08 -5.18 30.39
N GLU A 33 -14.02 -4.24 30.35
CA GLU A 33 -15.30 -4.43 29.66
C GLU A 33 -15.08 -4.61 28.16
N TYR A 34 -14.25 -3.77 27.55
CA TYR A 34 -13.89 -3.88 26.14
C TYR A 34 -13.23 -5.23 25.84
N ALA A 35 -12.27 -5.65 26.64
CA ALA A 35 -11.56 -6.92 26.44
C ALA A 35 -12.48 -8.13 26.66
N ALA A 36 -13.39 -8.06 27.65
CA ALA A 36 -14.38 -9.12 27.88
C ALA A 36 -15.43 -9.18 26.76
N GLU A 37 -15.86 -8.01 26.26
CA GLU A 37 -16.78 -7.91 25.13
C GLU A 37 -16.18 -8.55 23.88
N ASP A 38 -14.91 -8.26 23.52
CA ASP A 38 -14.24 -8.84 22.36
C ASP A 38 -14.26 -10.38 22.41
N ALA A 39 -14.04 -10.98 23.57
CA ALA A 39 -14.09 -12.43 23.74
C ALA A 39 -15.52 -12.98 23.61
N ASP A 40 -16.50 -12.35 24.26
CA ASP A 40 -17.92 -12.75 24.23
C ASP A 40 -18.50 -12.64 22.81
N ILE A 41 -18.27 -11.53 22.13
CA ILE A 41 -18.75 -11.30 20.77
C ILE A 41 -18.13 -12.30 19.79
N THR A 42 -16.86 -12.63 19.93
CA THR A 42 -16.17 -13.63 19.11
C THR A 42 -16.84 -14.99 19.26
N LEU A 43 -17.16 -15.41 20.50
CA LEU A 43 -17.86 -16.66 20.76
C LEU A 43 -19.29 -16.66 20.19
N ARG A 44 -20.02 -15.56 20.36
CA ARG A 44 -21.39 -15.42 19.79
C ARG A 44 -21.35 -15.47 18.25
N LEU A 45 -20.36 -14.81 17.62
CA LEU A 45 -20.17 -14.87 16.17
C LEU A 45 -19.91 -16.31 15.71
N LYS A 46 -19.03 -17.06 16.39
CA LYS A 46 -18.82 -18.48 16.10
C LYS A 46 -20.13 -19.24 16.07
N ASN A 47 -20.96 -19.13 17.13
CA ASN A 47 -22.21 -19.87 17.27
C ASN A 47 -23.24 -19.50 16.16
N VAL A 48 -23.23 -18.28 15.67
CA VAL A 48 -24.12 -17.82 14.58
C VAL A 48 -23.59 -18.18 13.19
N LEU A 49 -22.26 -18.15 13.01
CA LEU A 49 -21.64 -18.36 11.69
C LEU A 49 -21.45 -19.85 11.38
N GLU A 50 -21.20 -20.69 12.37
CA GLU A 50 -20.99 -22.13 12.16
C GLU A 50 -22.17 -22.83 11.44
N PRO A 51 -23.46 -22.61 11.81
CA PRO A 51 -24.57 -23.10 11.02
C PRO A 51 -24.64 -22.56 9.59
N LYS A 52 -24.30 -21.29 9.42
CA LYS A 52 -24.27 -20.65 8.09
C LYS A 52 -23.19 -21.20 7.18
N LEU A 53 -22.07 -21.63 7.75
CA LEU A 53 -21.01 -22.29 7.02
C LEU A 53 -21.51 -23.61 6.39
N LYS A 54 -22.37 -24.34 7.09
CA LYS A 54 -23.06 -25.55 6.58
C LYS A 54 -24.01 -25.19 5.43
N GLU A 55 -24.81 -24.14 5.60
CA GLU A 55 -25.78 -23.71 4.59
C GLU A 55 -25.14 -23.42 3.23
N VAL A 56 -23.88 -22.98 3.20
CA VAL A 56 -23.11 -22.67 1.97
C VAL A 56 -22.13 -23.76 1.56
N ASP A 57 -22.21 -24.95 2.18
CA ASP A 57 -21.29 -26.08 1.93
C ASP A 57 -19.81 -25.73 2.10
N GLY A 58 -19.52 -24.83 3.06
CA GLY A 58 -18.18 -24.29 3.30
C GLY A 58 -17.39 -25.00 4.40
N GLU A 59 -17.95 -26.03 5.06
CA GLU A 59 -17.29 -26.68 6.21
C GLU A 59 -16.00 -27.39 5.81
N ASP A 60 -15.99 -28.08 4.67
CA ASP A 60 -14.80 -28.80 4.20
C ASP A 60 -13.65 -27.83 3.90
N LEU A 61 -13.94 -26.74 3.20
CA LEU A 61 -12.97 -25.67 2.94
C LEU A 61 -12.43 -25.10 4.26
N PHE A 62 -13.33 -24.78 5.20
CA PHE A 62 -12.95 -24.15 6.46
C PHE A 62 -12.07 -25.06 7.33
N TRP A 63 -12.50 -26.32 7.56
CA TRP A 63 -11.78 -27.19 8.46
C TRP A 63 -10.54 -27.87 7.86
N ASN A 64 -10.54 -28.14 6.54
CA ASN A 64 -9.47 -28.89 5.90
C ASN A 64 -8.44 -28.00 5.16
N ILE A 65 -8.76 -26.73 4.90
CA ILE A 65 -7.85 -25.80 4.22
C ILE A 65 -7.60 -24.56 5.08
N GLU A 66 -8.63 -23.78 5.39
CA GLU A 66 -8.47 -22.46 6.01
C GLU A 66 -7.88 -22.56 7.44
N MET A 67 -8.43 -23.43 8.26
CA MET A 67 -7.97 -23.59 9.65
C MET A 67 -6.56 -24.20 9.74
N PRO A 68 -6.20 -25.24 8.96
CA PRO A 68 -4.82 -25.74 8.91
C PRO A 68 -3.81 -24.73 8.35
N LEU A 69 -4.24 -23.78 7.52
CA LEU A 69 -3.37 -22.73 6.98
C LEU A 69 -2.94 -21.71 8.05
N VAL A 70 -3.78 -21.47 9.07
CA VAL A 70 -3.48 -20.49 10.14
C VAL A 70 -2.12 -20.73 10.81
N PRO A 71 -1.80 -21.92 11.34
CA PRO A 71 -0.50 -22.18 11.95
C PRO A 71 0.65 -22.07 10.94
N VAL A 72 0.45 -22.43 9.67
CA VAL A 72 1.47 -22.27 8.62
C VAL A 72 1.80 -20.80 8.39
N LEU A 73 0.77 -19.96 8.26
CA LEU A 73 0.98 -18.51 8.10
C LEU A 73 1.63 -17.89 9.34
N ALA A 74 1.20 -18.31 10.54
CA ALA A 74 1.82 -17.85 11.79
C ALA A 74 3.32 -18.22 11.85
N GLU A 75 3.69 -19.43 11.44
CA GLU A 75 5.09 -19.84 11.37
C GLU A 75 5.88 -19.04 10.32
N MET A 76 5.30 -18.76 9.15
CA MET A 76 5.91 -17.90 8.14
C MET A 76 6.14 -16.47 8.64
N GLU A 77 5.16 -15.90 9.35
CA GLU A 77 5.28 -14.57 9.97
C GLU A 77 6.35 -14.53 11.06
N MET A 78 6.41 -15.57 11.90
CA MET A 78 7.42 -15.70 12.95
C MET A 78 8.83 -15.89 12.38
N ASN A 79 8.98 -16.69 11.34
CA ASN A 79 10.25 -16.93 10.68
C ASN A 79 10.74 -15.69 9.92
N GLY A 80 9.81 -14.93 9.34
CA GLY A 80 10.11 -13.76 8.53
C GLY A 80 10.86 -14.07 7.24
N VAL A 81 11.02 -13.04 6.41
CA VAL A 81 11.66 -13.12 5.08
C VAL A 81 13.06 -12.52 5.15
N CYS A 82 14.05 -13.27 4.64
CA CYS A 82 15.41 -12.76 4.46
C CYS A 82 15.45 -11.88 3.21
N LEU A 83 16.09 -10.73 3.33
CA LEU A 83 16.26 -9.76 2.24
C LEU A 83 17.74 -9.70 1.84
N ASP A 84 18.01 -9.84 0.55
CA ASP A 84 19.35 -9.59 -0.01
C ASP A 84 19.53 -8.06 -0.19
N THR A 85 20.13 -7.46 0.83
CA THR A 85 20.37 -6.01 0.87
C THR A 85 21.41 -5.55 -0.14
N ASP A 86 22.38 -6.41 -0.48
CA ASP A 86 23.44 -6.07 -1.41
C ASP A 86 22.91 -6.05 -2.84
N ALA A 87 22.10 -7.03 -3.21
CA ALA A 87 21.41 -7.05 -4.49
C ALA A 87 20.46 -5.83 -4.65
N LEU A 88 19.78 -5.42 -3.57
CA LEU A 88 18.94 -4.21 -3.59
C LEU A 88 19.77 -2.94 -3.74
N ALA A 89 20.93 -2.84 -3.09
CA ALA A 89 21.82 -1.69 -3.23
C ALA A 89 22.35 -1.53 -4.67
N GLU A 90 22.73 -2.63 -5.31
CA GLU A 90 23.15 -2.62 -6.73
C GLU A 90 21.98 -2.26 -7.65
N THR A 91 20.79 -2.78 -7.37
CA THR A 91 19.57 -2.43 -8.09
C THR A 91 19.25 -0.93 -7.94
N ALA A 92 19.39 -0.37 -6.72
CA ALA A 92 19.21 1.06 -6.46
C ALA A 92 20.14 1.92 -7.31
N LYS A 93 21.41 1.54 -7.39
CA LYS A 93 22.42 2.23 -8.21
C LYS A 93 22.00 2.23 -9.69
N THR A 94 21.69 1.05 -10.22
CA THR A 94 21.26 0.90 -11.63
C THR A 94 20.00 1.72 -11.94
N PHE A 95 19.02 1.71 -11.04
CA PHE A 95 17.80 2.48 -11.23
C PHE A 95 18.05 3.99 -11.18
N ASN A 96 18.89 4.45 -10.26
CA ASN A 96 19.25 5.87 -10.17
C ASN A 96 19.99 6.35 -11.41
N GLU A 97 20.96 5.59 -11.93
CA GLU A 97 21.67 5.93 -13.17
C GLU A 97 20.70 6.01 -14.37
N ARG A 98 19.77 5.07 -14.46
CA ARG A 98 18.74 5.09 -15.51
C ARG A 98 17.78 6.25 -15.36
N MET A 99 17.35 6.57 -14.15
CA MET A 99 16.49 7.72 -13.86
C MET A 99 17.16 9.04 -14.24
N GLN A 100 18.45 9.22 -13.94
CA GLN A 100 19.19 10.42 -14.32
C GLN A 100 19.26 10.61 -15.84
N LYS A 101 19.46 9.53 -16.60
CA LYS A 101 19.42 9.58 -18.07
C LYS A 101 18.05 9.97 -18.60
N LEU A 102 16.99 9.36 -18.06
CA LEU A 102 15.60 9.69 -18.41
C LEU A 102 15.27 11.15 -18.05
N GLU A 103 15.66 11.60 -16.87
CA GLU A 103 15.45 12.96 -16.41
C GLU A 103 16.10 13.99 -17.36
N SER A 104 17.35 13.76 -17.74
CA SER A 104 18.07 14.62 -18.66
C SER A 104 17.38 14.70 -20.03
N HIS A 105 16.96 13.55 -20.57
CA HIS A 105 16.27 13.50 -21.86
C HIS A 105 14.86 14.12 -21.81
N ILE A 106 14.14 13.91 -20.71
CA ILE A 106 12.83 14.56 -20.47
C ILE A 106 12.99 16.10 -20.47
N TYR A 107 14.03 16.64 -19.80
CA TYR A 107 14.26 18.08 -19.77
C TYR A 107 14.68 18.63 -21.13
N GLU A 108 15.45 17.87 -21.90
CA GLU A 108 15.80 18.23 -23.28
C GLU A 108 14.55 18.32 -24.16
N LEU A 109 13.68 17.30 -24.13
CA LEU A 109 12.44 17.26 -24.89
C LEU A 109 11.43 18.35 -24.46
N ALA A 110 11.38 18.66 -23.18
CA ALA A 110 10.52 19.70 -22.63
C ALA A 110 11.06 21.12 -22.84
N GLY A 111 12.37 21.27 -23.04
CA GLY A 111 13.07 22.53 -23.14
C GLY A 111 13.22 23.30 -21.81
N GLU A 112 12.94 22.64 -20.68
CA GLU A 112 13.08 23.20 -19.33
C GLU A 112 13.08 22.12 -18.25
N LYS A 113 13.60 22.47 -17.06
CA LYS A 113 13.58 21.59 -15.88
C LYS A 113 12.26 21.76 -15.11
N PHE A 114 11.70 20.65 -14.67
CA PHE A 114 10.48 20.62 -13.86
C PHE A 114 10.45 19.36 -12.99
N ASN A 115 9.55 19.29 -12.01
CA ASN A 115 9.42 18.10 -11.19
C ASN A 115 8.57 17.01 -11.90
N ILE A 116 9.24 16.00 -12.47
CA ILE A 116 8.63 14.88 -13.21
C ILE A 116 7.73 14.03 -12.30
N ALA A 117 7.98 14.03 -10.99
CA ALA A 117 7.13 13.35 -10.02
C ALA A 117 5.84 14.13 -9.69
N SER A 118 5.74 15.41 -10.08
CA SER A 118 4.55 16.23 -9.86
C SER A 118 3.54 16.07 -11.00
N PRO A 119 2.35 15.48 -10.77
CA PRO A 119 1.30 15.38 -11.79
C PRO A 119 0.92 16.74 -12.39
N LYS A 120 0.92 17.78 -11.56
CA LYS A 120 0.59 19.14 -11.99
C LYS A 120 1.62 19.65 -13.00
N GLN A 121 2.92 19.63 -12.65
CA GLN A 121 3.96 20.14 -13.52
C GLN A 121 4.09 19.35 -14.83
N VAL A 122 3.98 18.02 -14.76
CA VAL A 122 3.90 17.17 -15.95
C VAL A 122 2.72 17.57 -16.84
N GLY A 123 1.55 17.82 -16.26
CA GLY A 123 0.38 18.29 -17.00
C GLY A 123 0.59 19.66 -17.66
N ASP A 124 1.18 20.58 -16.93
CA ASP A 124 1.47 21.93 -17.42
C ASP A 124 2.47 21.89 -18.61
N ILE A 125 3.47 21.03 -18.57
CA ILE A 125 4.41 20.81 -19.67
C ILE A 125 3.72 20.14 -20.86
N LEU A 126 3.09 18.97 -20.67
CA LEU A 126 2.55 18.18 -21.78
C LEU A 126 1.37 18.84 -22.46
N PHE A 127 0.45 19.39 -21.70
CA PHE A 127 -0.81 19.93 -22.22
C PHE A 127 -0.83 21.47 -22.31
N GLY A 128 -0.10 22.16 -21.44
CA GLY A 128 0.01 23.62 -21.48
C GLY A 128 1.02 24.10 -22.49
N LYS A 129 2.29 23.65 -22.37
CA LYS A 129 3.41 24.12 -23.21
C LYS A 129 3.50 23.36 -24.54
N MET A 130 3.60 22.01 -24.47
CA MET A 130 3.78 21.17 -25.68
C MET A 130 2.50 20.94 -26.46
N GLN A 131 1.34 21.18 -25.85
CA GLN A 131 0.00 21.05 -26.47
C GLN A 131 -0.20 19.73 -27.22
N ILE A 132 0.27 18.61 -26.67
CA ILE A 132 0.23 17.29 -27.30
C ILE A 132 -1.20 16.74 -27.51
N MET A 133 -2.20 17.41 -26.94
CA MET A 133 -3.62 17.07 -27.02
C MET A 133 -4.48 18.35 -26.99
N GLU A 134 -5.41 18.51 -27.91
CA GLU A 134 -6.27 19.69 -28.02
C GLU A 134 -7.22 19.88 -26.81
N LYS A 135 -7.80 18.78 -26.30
CA LYS A 135 -8.79 18.80 -25.18
C LYS A 135 -8.38 17.83 -24.08
N PRO A 136 -7.36 18.16 -23.28
CA PRO A 136 -6.92 17.31 -22.19
C PRO A 136 -7.96 17.27 -21.06
N LYS A 137 -8.15 16.10 -20.47
CA LYS A 137 -9.02 15.91 -19.29
C LYS A 137 -8.44 16.68 -18.10
N LYS A 138 -9.33 17.30 -17.31
CA LYS A 138 -8.98 17.98 -16.07
C LYS A 138 -9.70 17.33 -14.87
N THR A 139 -9.06 17.40 -13.71
CA THR A 139 -9.66 17.03 -12.43
C THR A 139 -10.71 18.04 -12.00
N LYS A 140 -11.49 17.72 -10.97
CA LYS A 140 -12.43 18.67 -10.37
C LYS A 140 -11.78 19.98 -9.88
N THR A 141 -10.48 19.93 -9.57
CA THR A 141 -9.66 21.08 -9.14
C THR A 141 -9.01 21.82 -10.31
N GLY A 142 -9.33 21.48 -11.56
CA GLY A 142 -8.81 22.15 -12.75
C GLY A 142 -7.42 21.72 -13.21
N GLN A 143 -6.77 20.78 -12.54
CA GLN A 143 -5.47 20.23 -12.94
C GLN A 143 -5.61 19.24 -14.09
N TYR A 144 -4.60 19.16 -14.95
CA TYR A 144 -4.57 18.16 -16.01
C TYR A 144 -4.40 16.73 -15.42
N VAL A 145 -5.15 15.78 -15.97
CA VAL A 145 -5.04 14.37 -15.59
C VAL A 145 -3.83 13.75 -16.29
N THR A 146 -2.85 13.30 -15.49
CA THR A 146 -1.62 12.64 -15.97
C THR A 146 -1.49 11.24 -15.37
N SER A 147 -2.64 10.52 -15.22
CA SER A 147 -2.61 9.11 -14.79
C SER A 147 -1.87 8.26 -15.82
N GLU A 148 -1.37 7.11 -15.38
CA GLU A 148 -0.67 6.17 -16.24
C GLU A 148 -1.49 5.80 -17.47
N GLU A 149 -2.78 5.53 -17.29
CA GLU A 149 -3.73 5.19 -18.32
C GLU A 149 -3.86 6.28 -19.41
N VAL A 150 -3.95 7.55 -18.98
CA VAL A 150 -4.00 8.71 -19.90
C VAL A 150 -2.67 8.83 -20.66
N LEU A 151 -1.53 8.75 -19.97
CA LEU A 151 -0.23 8.85 -20.62
C LEU A 151 0.01 7.68 -21.59
N GLN A 152 -0.35 6.45 -21.23
CA GLN A 152 -0.26 5.30 -22.12
C GLN A 152 -1.04 5.51 -23.43
N SER A 153 -2.24 6.09 -23.37
CA SER A 153 -3.02 6.40 -24.56
C SER A 153 -2.38 7.46 -25.48
N LEU A 154 -1.42 8.21 -24.97
CA LEU A 154 -0.74 9.29 -25.69
C LEU A 154 0.68 8.93 -26.15
N ARG A 155 1.14 7.69 -25.97
CA ARG A 155 2.51 7.24 -26.31
C ARG A 155 2.93 7.59 -27.75
N SER A 156 2.02 7.44 -28.70
CA SER A 156 2.28 7.76 -30.12
C SER A 156 2.32 9.24 -30.45
N LYS A 157 1.97 10.12 -29.49
CA LYS A 157 1.88 11.58 -29.71
C LYS A 157 3.19 12.32 -29.50
N ALA A 158 3.99 11.87 -28.52
CA ALA A 158 5.26 12.52 -28.18
C ALA A 158 6.22 11.54 -27.48
N PRO A 159 7.51 11.51 -27.86
CA PRO A 159 8.51 10.60 -27.25
C PRO A 159 8.67 10.79 -25.76
N ILE A 160 8.53 12.00 -25.24
CA ILE A 160 8.62 12.34 -23.82
C ILE A 160 7.68 11.51 -22.92
N ILE A 161 6.57 11.00 -23.47
CA ILE A 161 5.59 10.21 -22.72
C ILE A 161 6.18 8.89 -22.25
N ASP A 162 6.93 8.21 -23.11
CA ASP A 162 7.57 6.92 -22.76
C ASP A 162 8.61 7.13 -21.67
N ASP A 163 9.38 8.19 -21.73
CA ASP A 163 10.38 8.53 -20.73
C ASP A 163 9.74 8.87 -19.38
N ILE A 164 8.67 9.66 -19.38
CA ILE A 164 7.92 10.00 -18.15
C ILE A 164 7.32 8.74 -17.52
N LEU A 165 6.75 7.84 -18.31
CA LEU A 165 6.20 6.56 -17.81
C LEU A 165 7.32 5.68 -17.23
N ALA A 166 8.44 5.56 -17.93
CA ALA A 166 9.59 4.79 -17.46
C ALA A 166 10.19 5.40 -16.18
N TYR A 167 10.35 6.72 -16.12
CA TYR A 167 10.82 7.44 -14.93
C TYR A 167 9.92 7.18 -13.72
N ARG A 168 8.61 7.33 -13.87
CA ARG A 168 7.63 7.12 -12.80
C ARG A 168 7.62 5.67 -12.32
N GLY A 169 7.72 4.70 -13.23
CA GLY A 169 7.83 3.29 -12.90
C GLY A 169 9.06 2.98 -12.05
N LEU A 170 10.25 3.46 -12.50
CA LEU A 170 11.49 3.29 -11.75
C LEU A 170 11.43 3.98 -10.40
N LYS A 171 10.91 5.21 -10.32
CA LYS A 171 10.78 5.95 -9.07
C LYS A 171 9.88 5.25 -8.06
N LYS A 172 8.77 4.66 -8.52
CA LYS A 172 7.87 3.86 -7.70
C LYS A 172 8.57 2.61 -7.16
N LEU A 173 9.25 1.86 -8.04
CA LEU A 173 9.97 0.65 -7.64
C LEU A 173 11.09 0.97 -6.64
N LEU A 174 11.86 2.02 -6.91
CA LEU A 174 12.93 2.46 -6.04
C LEU A 174 12.41 2.85 -4.65
N GLY A 175 11.42 3.75 -4.59
CA GLY A 175 10.91 4.26 -3.31
C GLY A 175 10.08 3.26 -2.52
N THR A 176 9.26 2.44 -3.21
CA THR A 176 8.32 1.53 -2.54
C THR A 176 8.99 0.22 -2.10
N TYR A 177 9.94 -0.27 -2.87
CA TYR A 177 10.55 -1.59 -2.63
C TYR A 177 12.04 -1.49 -2.30
N VAL A 178 12.84 -0.94 -3.19
CA VAL A 178 14.30 -1.03 -3.10
C VAL A 178 14.84 -0.28 -1.87
N GLU A 179 14.34 0.94 -1.61
CA GLU A 179 14.79 1.76 -0.47
C GLU A 179 13.95 1.56 0.80
N ALA A 180 12.70 1.11 0.64
CA ALA A 180 11.80 0.96 1.79
C ALA A 180 11.98 -0.39 2.49
N LEU A 181 12.12 -1.50 1.76
CA LEU A 181 12.19 -2.83 2.36
C LEU A 181 13.36 -3.00 3.33
N PRO A 182 14.60 -2.52 3.05
CA PRO A 182 15.69 -2.64 4.00
C PRO A 182 15.41 -1.99 5.36
N LYS A 183 14.60 -0.93 5.39
CA LYS A 183 14.22 -0.21 6.62
C LYS A 183 13.24 -1.00 7.51
N LEU A 184 12.61 -2.03 6.95
CA LEU A 184 11.67 -2.90 7.67
C LEU A 184 12.36 -4.12 8.30
N ILE A 185 13.66 -4.30 8.08
CA ILE A 185 14.41 -5.41 8.67
C ILE A 185 14.46 -5.24 10.19
N ASN A 186 13.96 -6.25 10.89
CA ASN A 186 14.05 -6.30 12.35
C ASN A 186 15.52 -6.54 12.75
N PRO A 187 16.14 -5.62 13.52
CA PRO A 187 17.56 -5.72 13.86
C PRO A 187 17.90 -6.93 14.75
N LYS A 188 16.92 -7.54 15.43
CA LYS A 188 17.12 -8.73 16.25
C LYS A 188 17.16 -10.02 15.43
N THR A 189 16.37 -10.11 14.36
CA THR A 189 16.23 -11.32 13.55
C THR A 189 16.97 -11.24 12.21
N GLY A 190 17.30 -10.03 11.75
CA GLY A 190 17.84 -9.77 10.42
C GLY A 190 16.82 -10.01 9.30
N ARG A 191 15.53 -10.09 9.63
CA ARG A 191 14.46 -10.46 8.69
C ARG A 191 13.31 -9.47 8.72
N ILE A 192 12.49 -9.45 7.69
CA ILE A 192 11.24 -8.71 7.63
C ILE A 192 10.12 -9.63 8.09
N HIS A 193 9.37 -9.20 9.10
CA HIS A 193 8.17 -9.89 9.58
C HIS A 193 6.94 -9.15 9.08
N THR A 194 6.29 -9.73 8.08
CA THR A 194 5.06 -9.21 7.48
C THR A 194 3.86 -10.00 7.98
N SER A 195 2.65 -9.53 7.72
CA SER A 195 1.43 -10.28 7.96
C SER A 195 0.87 -10.80 6.64
N PHE A 196 0.37 -12.03 6.64
CA PHE A 196 -0.27 -12.66 5.50
C PHE A 196 -1.78 -12.68 5.71
N ASN A 197 -2.52 -11.90 4.90
CA ASN A 197 -3.98 -11.91 4.95
C ASN A 197 -4.52 -13.18 4.28
N GLN A 198 -5.28 -13.96 5.02
CA GLN A 198 -5.89 -15.19 4.51
C GLN A 198 -7.14 -14.90 3.67
N ALA A 199 -7.86 -13.83 3.99
CA ALA A 199 -9.00 -13.34 3.23
C ALA A 199 -8.66 -11.98 2.59
N VAL A 200 -8.81 -11.86 1.26
CA VAL A 200 -8.57 -10.63 0.47
C VAL A 200 -9.84 -10.21 -0.22
#